data_847cf640776acf19ef2aa8c541c58027
#
_entry.id   847cf640776acf19ef2aa8c541c58027
#
_cell.length_a   1.000
_cell.length_b   1.000
_cell.length_c   1.000
_cell.angle_alpha   90.00
_cell.angle_beta   90.00
_cell.angle_gamma   90.00
#
_symmetry.space_group_name_H-M   'P 1'
#
loop_
_entity.id
_entity.type
_entity.pdbx_description
1 polymer ?
#
loop_
_entity_poly.entity_id
_entity_poly.type
_entity_poly.pdbx_seq_one_letter_code
_entity_poly.pdbx_strand_id
1 'polypeptide(L)'
;MSYLERAIKDGYAYLSGNSNKQRITYVTSDAHSENYNNPEEKVRAEFWAELVYQYEYPANRIKIEVAVPDRLSAVRADIVIFSDDECKCPYIVAECKKDGVTDAEFAQAIEQGVGNADWLKLHAEYVVIVAGSTRHVLDVSDKFGAFEREQNILADLPKAYGKPQEYRFYKGTENDIKTVDREDLISAIKKCHQTLWGGGRLSPPAAFCELGKLIFVKISDEQKPRKKGEPYQFQIKTHEPASKLAERINTLYNEQKKKDPEVFTESIKVDDRVLRTVVSHLEAINLNKTDPDVKGA
;
A
#
# COMPACT_ATOMS: atom_id res chain seq x y z
N MET A 1 -14.46 -15.12 4.03
CA MET A 1 -14.25 -14.75 5.46
C MET A 1 -13.06 -13.84 5.49
N SER A 2 -13.23 -12.57 5.92
CA SER A 2 -12.13 -11.61 6.05
C SER A 2 -11.18 -12.01 7.19
N TYR A 3 -10.00 -11.39 7.25
CA TYR A 3 -9.09 -11.62 8.38
C TYR A 3 -9.70 -11.15 9.70
N LEU A 4 -10.48 -10.06 9.69
CA LEU A 4 -11.18 -9.58 10.88
C LEU A 4 -12.26 -10.57 11.36
N GLU A 5 -13.06 -11.12 10.45
CA GLU A 5 -14.04 -12.17 10.79
C GLU A 5 -13.36 -13.39 11.40
N ARG A 6 -12.19 -13.75 10.88
CA ARG A 6 -11.36 -14.82 11.43
C ARG A 6 -10.85 -14.48 12.84
N ALA A 7 -10.34 -13.26 13.03
CA ALA A 7 -9.84 -12.79 14.33
C ALA A 7 -10.95 -12.80 15.40
N ILE A 8 -12.18 -12.41 15.02
CA ILE A 8 -13.35 -12.47 15.91
C ILE A 8 -13.69 -13.93 16.26
N LYS A 9 -13.71 -14.82 15.28
CA LYS A 9 -13.97 -16.25 15.49
C LYS A 9 -12.94 -16.91 16.39
N ASP A 10 -11.67 -16.55 16.23
CA ASP A 10 -10.54 -17.11 16.99
C ASP A 10 -10.38 -16.45 18.38
N GLY A 11 -11.22 -15.43 18.70
CA GLY A 11 -11.24 -14.76 20.00
C GLY A 11 -10.16 -13.68 20.19
N TYR A 12 -9.50 -13.23 19.14
CA TYR A 12 -8.51 -12.14 19.19
C TYR A 12 -9.13 -10.75 19.17
N ALA A 13 -10.39 -10.64 18.70
CA ALA A 13 -11.18 -9.43 18.78
C ALA A 13 -12.65 -9.77 18.97
N TYR A 14 -13.45 -8.84 19.49
CA TYR A 14 -14.91 -9.00 19.52
C TYR A 14 -15.63 -7.67 19.31
N LEU A 15 -16.82 -7.76 18.73
CA LEU A 15 -17.71 -6.62 18.56
C LEU A 15 -18.76 -6.63 19.66
N SER A 16 -19.07 -5.46 20.23
CA SER A 16 -20.08 -5.26 21.26
C SER A 16 -20.94 -4.03 20.94
N GLY A 17 -22.10 -3.93 21.59
CA GLY A 17 -23.05 -2.84 21.36
C GLY A 17 -24.04 -3.14 20.21
N ASN A 18 -24.91 -2.16 19.90
CA ASN A 18 -25.85 -2.22 18.80
C ASN A 18 -25.28 -1.52 17.55
N SER A 19 -25.91 -1.66 16.38
CA SER A 19 -25.45 -1.13 15.09
C SER A 19 -25.07 0.37 15.10
N ASN A 20 -25.72 1.18 15.95
CA ASN A 20 -25.46 2.62 16.05
C ASN A 20 -24.38 2.99 17.06
N LYS A 21 -23.99 2.06 17.94
CA LYS A 21 -22.95 2.25 18.99
C LYS A 21 -22.07 1.00 19.07
N GLN A 22 -21.61 0.52 17.94
CA GLN A 22 -20.78 -0.67 17.88
C GLN A 22 -19.35 -0.33 18.31
N ARG A 23 -18.77 -1.14 19.16
CA ARG A 23 -17.37 -1.06 19.59
C ARG A 23 -16.65 -2.34 19.20
N ILE A 24 -15.41 -2.19 18.78
CA ILE A 24 -14.46 -3.29 18.65
C ILE A 24 -13.55 -3.32 19.86
N THR A 25 -13.26 -4.51 20.38
CA THR A 25 -12.25 -4.72 21.42
C THR A 25 -11.20 -5.68 20.88
N TYR A 26 -9.95 -5.26 20.87
CA TYR A 26 -8.79 -6.06 20.51
C TYR A 26 -8.27 -6.77 21.76
N VAL A 27 -8.16 -8.09 21.71
CA VAL A 27 -7.56 -8.89 22.79
C VAL A 27 -6.03 -8.87 22.61
N THR A 28 -5.46 -7.70 22.83
CA THR A 28 -4.00 -7.50 22.88
C THR A 28 -3.54 -7.54 24.34
N SER A 29 -2.25 -7.32 24.59
CA SER A 29 -1.72 -7.22 25.95
C SER A 29 -2.47 -6.24 26.86
N ASP A 30 -3.11 -5.19 26.28
CA ASP A 30 -3.77 -4.11 27.01
C ASP A 30 -5.31 -4.05 26.80
N ALA A 31 -5.91 -5.01 26.07
CA ALA A 31 -7.36 -5.10 25.80
C ALA A 31 -8.00 -3.77 25.37
N HIS A 32 -7.52 -3.19 24.28
CA HIS A 32 -7.96 -1.88 23.78
C HIS A 32 -9.35 -1.92 23.13
N SER A 33 -10.20 -0.92 23.36
CA SER A 33 -11.57 -0.87 22.82
C SER A 33 -11.89 0.48 22.17
N GLU A 34 -12.36 0.46 20.91
CA GLU A 34 -12.65 1.65 20.10
C GLU A 34 -14.03 1.65 19.45
N ASN A 35 -14.44 2.83 18.96
CA ASN A 35 -15.71 3.03 18.27
C ASN A 35 -15.63 2.49 16.83
N TYR A 36 -16.19 1.28 16.60
CA TYR A 36 -16.18 0.62 15.30
C TYR A 36 -17.04 1.31 14.22
N ASN A 37 -17.90 2.26 14.59
CA ASN A 37 -18.64 3.04 13.58
C ASN A 37 -17.78 4.12 12.92
N ASN A 38 -16.60 4.43 13.47
CA ASN A 38 -15.63 5.31 12.82
C ASN A 38 -15.05 4.62 11.57
N PRO A 39 -15.13 5.23 10.37
CA PRO A 39 -14.55 4.66 9.15
C PRO A 39 -13.05 4.36 9.24
N GLU A 40 -12.29 5.17 9.97
CA GLU A 40 -10.87 4.96 10.20
C GLU A 40 -10.62 3.72 11.06
N GLU A 41 -11.46 3.49 12.08
CA GLU A 41 -11.38 2.31 12.93
C GLU A 41 -11.67 1.02 12.16
N LYS A 42 -12.54 1.05 11.15
CA LYS A 42 -12.78 -0.11 10.28
C LYS A 42 -11.52 -0.49 9.49
N VAL A 43 -10.82 0.50 8.95
CA VAL A 43 -9.54 0.27 8.26
C VAL A 43 -8.51 -0.26 9.23
N ARG A 44 -8.41 0.33 10.43
CA ARG A 44 -7.50 -0.12 11.49
C ARG A 44 -7.75 -1.58 11.88
N ALA A 45 -9.00 -1.97 12.06
CA ALA A 45 -9.38 -3.31 12.47
C ALA A 45 -9.05 -4.37 11.41
N GLU A 46 -9.37 -4.11 10.15
CA GLU A 46 -9.00 -5.01 9.04
C GLU A 46 -7.48 -5.13 8.91
N PHE A 47 -6.75 -4.02 8.98
CA PHE A 47 -5.30 -4.04 8.90
C PHE A 47 -4.65 -4.74 10.10
N TRP A 48 -5.15 -4.52 11.32
CA TRP A 48 -4.69 -5.24 12.50
C TRP A 48 -4.85 -6.76 12.34
N ALA A 49 -5.99 -7.21 11.85
CA ALA A 49 -6.21 -8.63 11.59
C ALA A 49 -5.29 -9.18 10.48
N GLU A 50 -5.03 -8.38 9.43
CA GLU A 50 -4.07 -8.72 8.38
C GLU A 50 -2.65 -8.88 8.94
N LEU A 51 -2.23 -8.00 9.87
CA LEU A 51 -0.93 -8.12 10.56
C LEU A 51 -0.79 -9.46 11.29
N VAL A 52 -1.85 -9.93 11.92
CA VAL A 52 -1.85 -11.22 12.66
C VAL A 52 -1.84 -12.42 11.70
N TYR A 53 -2.70 -12.44 10.69
CA TYR A 53 -2.92 -13.65 9.88
C TYR A 53 -2.10 -13.73 8.59
N GLN A 54 -1.86 -12.61 7.93
CA GLN A 54 -1.07 -12.59 6.69
C GLN A 54 0.41 -12.38 6.99
N TYR A 55 0.72 -11.40 7.86
CA TYR A 55 2.11 -11.08 8.20
C TYR A 55 2.66 -11.85 9.40
N GLU A 56 1.83 -12.65 10.06
CA GLU A 56 2.22 -13.57 11.14
C GLU A 56 2.88 -12.87 12.35
N TYR A 57 2.48 -11.62 12.64
CA TYR A 57 2.89 -10.96 13.87
C TYR A 57 2.06 -11.46 15.06
N PRO A 58 2.67 -11.83 16.18
CA PRO A 58 1.94 -12.26 17.38
C PRO A 58 1.01 -11.14 17.89
N ALA A 59 -0.27 -11.46 18.11
CA ALA A 59 -1.25 -10.47 18.54
C ALA A 59 -0.90 -9.78 19.88
N ASN A 60 -0.20 -10.49 20.78
CA ASN A 60 0.31 -9.94 22.05
C ASN A 60 1.45 -8.93 21.86
N ARG A 61 2.07 -8.85 20.69
CA ARG A 61 3.10 -7.87 20.33
C ARG A 61 2.56 -6.69 19.54
N ILE A 62 1.24 -6.58 19.37
CA ILE A 62 0.59 -5.49 18.65
C ILE A 62 -0.22 -4.67 19.63
N LYS A 63 0.11 -3.38 19.78
CA LYS A 63 -0.63 -2.43 20.61
C LYS A 63 -1.34 -1.40 19.74
N ILE A 64 -2.49 -0.95 20.24
CA ILE A 64 -3.34 0.06 19.61
C ILE A 64 -3.23 1.38 20.39
N GLU A 65 -3.27 2.52 19.71
CA GLU A 65 -3.26 3.87 20.34
C GLU A 65 -2.08 4.05 21.30
N VAL A 66 -0.87 3.76 20.83
CA VAL A 66 0.34 3.86 21.65
C VAL A 66 0.77 5.33 21.80
N ALA A 67 0.92 5.80 23.03
CA ALA A 67 1.40 7.15 23.31
C ALA A 67 2.84 7.33 22.77
N VAL A 68 3.07 8.42 22.02
CA VAL A 68 4.39 8.76 21.48
C VAL A 68 5.16 9.57 22.51
N PRO A 69 6.35 9.10 22.97
CA PRO A 69 7.17 9.82 23.94
C PRO A 69 7.51 11.26 23.46
N ASP A 70 7.69 12.18 24.43
CA ASP A 70 8.16 13.56 24.22
C ASP A 70 7.32 14.41 23.23
N ARG A 71 6.10 13.97 22.91
CA ARG A 71 5.09 14.82 22.26
C ARG A 71 4.05 15.29 23.28
N LEU A 72 3.39 16.42 22.97
CA LEU A 72 2.22 16.89 23.72
C LEU A 72 1.25 15.72 23.93
N SER A 73 0.73 15.57 25.11
CA SER A 73 0.04 14.41 25.69
C SER A 73 -1.12 13.77 24.90
N ALA A 74 -1.41 14.26 23.71
CA ALA A 74 -2.50 13.77 22.84
C ALA A 74 -2.02 12.99 21.60
N VAL A 75 -0.72 12.92 21.31
CA VAL A 75 -0.24 12.25 20.10
C VAL A 75 -0.06 10.76 20.36
N ARG A 76 -0.77 9.94 19.55
CA ARG A 76 -0.72 8.49 19.61
C ARG A 76 -0.43 7.93 18.23
N ALA A 77 0.28 6.81 18.19
CA ALA A 77 0.40 5.98 16.99
C ALA A 77 -0.76 4.98 16.96
N ASP A 78 -1.41 4.85 15.82
CA ASP A 78 -2.61 4.01 15.68
C ASP A 78 -2.35 2.55 16.03
N ILE A 79 -1.29 1.96 15.45
CA ILE A 79 -0.84 0.60 15.75
C ILE A 79 0.69 0.63 15.90
N VAL A 80 1.21 -0.07 16.90
CA VAL A 80 2.64 -0.35 17.02
C VAL A 80 2.85 -1.85 17.19
N ILE A 81 3.73 -2.41 16.34
CA ILE A 81 4.18 -3.79 16.42
C ILE A 81 5.55 -3.79 17.11
N PHE A 82 5.71 -4.66 18.09
CA PHE A 82 6.95 -4.79 18.86
C PHE A 82 7.69 -6.07 18.49
N SER A 83 9.02 -6.04 18.59
CA SER A 83 9.86 -7.21 18.33
C SER A 83 10.00 -8.13 19.54
N ASP A 84 9.57 -7.68 20.73
CA ASP A 84 9.66 -8.39 22.01
C ASP A 84 8.29 -8.58 22.67
N ASP A 85 8.18 -9.55 23.58
CA ASP A 85 6.92 -9.88 24.26
C ASP A 85 6.54 -8.86 25.35
N GLU A 86 7.51 -8.11 25.88
CA GLU A 86 7.28 -7.05 26.84
C GLU A 86 6.81 -5.73 26.18
N CYS A 87 6.74 -5.69 24.84
CA CYS A 87 6.37 -4.52 24.06
C CYS A 87 7.22 -3.27 24.42
N LYS A 88 8.53 -3.43 24.47
CA LYS A 88 9.48 -2.35 24.75
C LYS A 88 10.28 -1.92 23.52
N CYS A 89 10.41 -2.81 22.52
CA CYS A 89 11.19 -2.60 21.32
C CYS A 89 10.24 -2.44 20.11
N PRO A 90 9.79 -1.20 19.77
CA PRO A 90 8.95 -0.96 18.60
C PRO A 90 9.67 -1.41 17.32
N TYR A 91 8.92 -2.04 16.42
CA TYR A 91 9.43 -2.54 15.15
C TYR A 91 8.77 -1.86 13.95
N ILE A 92 7.43 -1.75 13.98
CA ILE A 92 6.66 -1.08 12.95
C ILE A 92 5.69 -0.10 13.62
N VAL A 93 5.57 1.11 13.07
CA VAL A 93 4.51 2.06 13.38
C VAL A 93 3.55 2.11 12.21
N ALA A 94 2.26 1.96 12.47
CA ALA A 94 1.21 2.10 11.46
C ALA A 94 0.31 3.30 11.77
N GLU A 95 -0.01 4.05 10.71
CA GLU A 95 -1.02 5.11 10.68
C GLU A 95 -2.16 4.67 9.75
N CYS A 96 -3.38 4.69 10.26
CA CYS A 96 -4.57 4.30 9.54
C CYS A 96 -5.41 5.53 9.21
N LYS A 97 -5.93 5.60 8.01
CA LYS A 97 -6.86 6.63 7.55
C LYS A 97 -8.07 5.96 6.91
N LYS A 98 -9.22 6.64 6.97
CA LYS A 98 -10.41 6.17 6.24
C LYS A 98 -10.10 5.98 4.75
N ASP A 99 -10.87 5.15 4.08
CA ASP A 99 -10.78 5.02 2.63
C ASP A 99 -11.17 6.33 1.92
N GLY A 100 -10.60 6.58 0.74
CA GLY A 100 -10.91 7.75 -0.09
C GLY A 100 -10.33 9.08 0.40
N VAL A 101 -9.28 9.07 1.24
CA VAL A 101 -8.54 10.30 1.58
C VAL A 101 -7.86 10.89 0.34
N THR A 102 -7.71 12.22 0.34
CA THR A 102 -6.98 12.94 -0.71
C THR A 102 -5.48 12.66 -0.65
N ASP A 103 -4.77 12.90 -1.75
CA ASP A 103 -3.30 12.75 -1.80
C ASP A 103 -2.61 13.65 -0.76
N ALA A 104 -3.16 14.85 -0.47
CA ALA A 104 -2.63 15.75 0.56
C ALA A 104 -2.81 15.18 1.97
N GLU A 105 -3.97 14.62 2.29
CA GLU A 105 -4.23 13.95 3.58
C GLU A 105 -3.34 12.71 3.73
N PHE A 106 -3.14 11.95 2.65
CA PHE A 106 -2.26 10.78 2.66
C PHE A 106 -0.79 11.20 2.87
N ALA A 107 -0.33 12.25 2.19
CA ALA A 107 1.02 12.81 2.41
C ALA A 107 1.21 13.29 3.87
N GLN A 108 0.20 13.93 4.45
CA GLN A 108 0.23 14.33 5.86
C GLN A 108 0.32 13.11 6.80
N ALA A 109 -0.39 12.01 6.50
CA ALA A 109 -0.30 10.78 7.27
C ALA A 109 1.11 10.15 7.19
N ILE A 110 1.79 10.25 6.04
CA ILE A 110 3.20 9.83 5.91
C ILE A 110 4.09 10.64 6.87
N GLU A 111 3.96 11.98 6.87
CA GLU A 111 4.73 12.83 7.78
C GLU A 111 4.45 12.50 9.24
N GLN A 112 3.19 12.24 9.60
CA GLN A 112 2.80 11.84 10.94
C GLN A 112 3.42 10.51 11.34
N GLY A 113 3.31 9.48 10.50
CA GLY A 113 3.85 8.15 10.77
C GLY A 113 5.37 8.15 10.92
N VAL A 114 6.08 8.78 9.97
CA VAL A 114 7.54 8.95 10.05
C VAL A 114 7.94 9.70 11.32
N GLY A 115 7.24 10.80 11.62
CA GLY A 115 7.51 11.57 12.83
C GLY A 115 7.21 10.81 14.14
N ASN A 116 6.30 9.83 14.15
CA ASN A 116 6.03 8.98 15.31
C ASN A 116 7.08 7.87 15.45
N ALA A 117 7.57 7.34 14.33
CA ALA A 117 8.57 6.29 14.28
C ALA A 117 10.00 6.78 14.51
N ASP A 118 10.24 8.09 14.49
CA ASP A 118 11.55 8.71 14.69
C ASP A 118 12.30 8.05 15.85
N TRP A 119 13.63 7.86 15.67
CA TRP A 119 14.50 7.19 16.62
C TRP A 119 14.53 7.86 18.03
N LEU A 120 14.27 9.15 18.09
CA LEU A 120 14.12 9.89 19.37
C LEU A 120 12.80 9.61 20.10
N LYS A 121 11.87 8.92 19.45
CA LYS A 121 10.52 8.65 19.97
C LYS A 121 10.27 7.17 20.16
N LEU A 122 9.77 6.49 19.11
CA LEU A 122 9.46 5.07 19.17
C LEU A 122 10.59 4.17 18.68
N HIS A 123 11.60 4.69 17.97
CA HIS A 123 12.72 3.94 17.42
C HIS A 123 12.32 2.76 16.51
N ALA A 124 11.21 2.89 15.78
CA ALA A 124 10.76 1.83 14.89
C ALA A 124 11.63 1.73 13.63
N GLU A 125 11.75 0.53 13.06
CA GLU A 125 12.48 0.30 11.82
C GLU A 125 11.63 0.61 10.59
N TYR A 126 10.30 0.44 10.68
CA TYR A 126 9.38 0.62 9.55
C TYR A 126 8.18 1.45 9.92
N VAL A 127 7.64 2.13 8.90
CA VAL A 127 6.37 2.85 8.97
C VAL A 127 5.45 2.32 7.89
N VAL A 128 4.18 2.14 8.21
CA VAL A 128 3.15 1.84 7.22
C VAL A 128 1.99 2.81 7.35
N ILE A 129 1.57 3.36 6.22
CA ILE A 129 0.37 4.18 6.11
C ILE A 129 -0.67 3.39 5.33
N VAL A 130 -1.86 3.25 5.90
CA VAL A 130 -2.98 2.49 5.31
C VAL A 130 -4.20 3.40 5.20
N ALA A 131 -4.76 3.49 3.99
CA ALA A 131 -6.01 4.18 3.72
C ALA A 131 -6.87 3.32 2.77
N GLY A 132 -7.76 2.52 3.35
CA GLY A 132 -8.50 1.52 2.59
C GLY A 132 -7.57 0.53 1.88
N SER A 133 -7.62 0.51 0.55
CA SER A 133 -6.74 -0.34 -0.28
C SER A 133 -5.37 0.28 -0.56
N THR A 134 -5.19 1.57 -0.32
CA THR A 134 -3.91 2.27 -0.55
C THR A 134 -2.98 2.02 0.64
N ARG A 135 -1.74 1.67 0.33
CA ARG A 135 -0.71 1.39 1.33
C ARG A 135 0.66 1.91 0.88
N HIS A 136 1.35 2.57 1.81
CA HIS A 136 2.78 2.85 1.67
C HIS A 136 3.54 2.26 2.85
N VAL A 137 4.64 1.59 2.57
CA VAL A 137 5.55 1.03 3.58
C VAL A 137 6.90 1.68 3.40
N LEU A 138 7.48 2.19 4.48
CA LEU A 138 8.74 2.91 4.48
C LEU A 138 9.73 2.24 5.44
N ASP A 139 10.97 2.09 4.99
CA ASP A 139 12.11 1.78 5.84
C ASP A 139 12.62 3.09 6.44
N VAL A 140 12.53 3.23 7.75
CA VAL A 140 12.99 4.41 8.51
C VAL A 140 14.10 4.05 9.47
N SER A 141 14.66 2.83 9.33
CA SER A 141 15.78 2.39 10.15
C SER A 141 17.05 3.19 9.83
N ASP A 142 17.86 3.42 10.83
CA ASP A 142 19.20 4.01 10.69
C ASP A 142 20.16 3.12 9.88
N LYS A 143 19.87 1.82 9.79
CA LYS A 143 20.65 0.85 9.00
C LYS A 143 20.52 1.05 7.50
N PHE A 144 19.40 1.61 7.04
CA PHE A 144 19.17 1.84 5.62
C PHE A 144 19.95 3.04 5.08
N GLY A 145 20.13 4.11 5.88
CA GLY A 145 20.97 5.28 5.56
C GLY A 145 20.48 6.13 4.39
N ALA A 146 19.29 5.89 3.85
CA ALA A 146 18.74 6.69 2.76
C ALA A 146 17.94 7.87 3.31
N PHE A 147 18.21 9.06 2.79
CA PHE A 147 17.53 10.31 3.18
C PHE A 147 16.39 10.68 2.21
N GLU A 148 16.36 10.07 1.03
CA GLU A 148 15.32 10.32 0.03
C GLU A 148 14.20 9.31 0.21
N ARG A 149 13.00 9.77 0.57
CA ARG A 149 11.84 8.92 0.85
C ARG A 149 11.47 7.94 -0.25
N GLU A 150 11.73 8.31 -1.51
CA GLU A 150 11.52 7.41 -2.64
C GLU A 150 12.35 6.12 -2.54
N GLN A 151 13.57 6.21 -2.01
CA GLN A 151 14.45 5.07 -1.82
C GLN A 151 14.10 4.26 -0.57
N ASN A 152 13.36 4.86 0.36
CA ASN A 152 12.93 4.19 1.59
C ASN A 152 11.68 3.32 1.38
N ILE A 153 11.02 3.38 0.23
CA ILE A 153 9.78 2.63 -0.01
C ILE A 153 10.09 1.13 -0.11
N LEU A 154 9.34 0.34 0.66
CA LEU A 154 9.27 -1.11 0.55
C LEU A 154 8.09 -1.51 -0.33
N ALA A 155 8.25 -2.60 -1.06
CA ALA A 155 7.15 -3.20 -1.82
C ALA A 155 6.03 -3.70 -0.89
N ASP A 156 6.41 -4.28 0.26
CA ASP A 156 5.48 -4.76 1.28
C ASP A 156 6.15 -4.84 2.66
N LEU A 157 5.34 -5.05 3.71
CA LEU A 157 5.82 -5.26 5.08
C LEU A 157 6.65 -6.55 5.20
N PRO A 158 7.69 -6.54 6.04
CA PRO A 158 8.39 -7.77 6.41
C PRO A 158 7.42 -8.76 7.09
N LYS A 159 7.44 -10.02 6.69
CA LYS A 159 6.64 -11.07 7.33
C LYS A 159 7.40 -11.66 8.51
N ALA A 160 6.74 -11.82 9.66
CA ALA A 160 7.28 -12.49 10.85
C ALA A 160 8.71 -12.03 11.24
N TYR A 161 8.94 -10.71 11.20
CA TYR A 161 10.25 -10.08 11.49
C TYR A 161 11.36 -10.49 10.50
N GLY A 162 10.99 -10.99 9.33
CA GLY A 162 11.94 -11.39 8.28
C GLY A 162 12.47 -10.19 7.47
N LYS A 163 13.14 -10.51 6.38
CA LYS A 163 13.61 -9.47 5.44
C LYS A 163 12.46 -8.96 4.57
N PRO A 164 12.43 -7.66 4.23
CA PRO A 164 11.51 -7.13 3.23
C PRO A 164 11.63 -7.89 1.91
N GLN A 165 10.50 -8.19 1.30
CA GLN A 165 10.47 -8.82 -0.02
C GLN A 165 10.81 -7.81 -1.12
N GLU A 166 11.43 -8.26 -2.21
CA GLU A 166 11.74 -7.39 -3.35
C GLU A 166 10.48 -6.90 -4.06
N TYR A 167 9.47 -7.75 -4.16
CA TYR A 167 8.18 -7.47 -4.80
C TYR A 167 7.02 -7.74 -3.85
N ARG A 168 5.86 -7.12 -4.11
CA ARG A 168 4.63 -7.37 -3.38
C ARG A 168 3.74 -8.40 -4.09
N PHE A 169 3.58 -8.27 -5.42
CA PHE A 169 2.61 -9.04 -6.17
C PHE A 169 3.25 -10.20 -6.93
N TYR A 170 2.82 -11.42 -6.57
CA TYR A 170 3.31 -12.68 -7.13
C TYR A 170 2.14 -13.52 -7.65
N LYS A 171 2.29 -14.09 -8.85
CA LYS A 171 1.26 -14.89 -9.52
C LYS A 171 0.80 -16.07 -8.66
N GLY A 172 -0.52 -16.20 -8.46
CA GLY A 172 -1.14 -17.35 -7.80
C GLY A 172 -0.86 -17.47 -6.30
N THR A 173 -0.39 -16.43 -5.64
CA THR A 173 -0.19 -16.33 -4.18
C THR A 173 -1.33 -15.57 -3.51
N GLU A 174 -1.31 -15.44 -2.19
CA GLU A 174 -2.24 -14.57 -1.44
C GLU A 174 -2.09 -13.10 -1.86
N ASN A 175 -0.89 -12.70 -2.26
CA ASN A 175 -0.55 -11.37 -2.80
C ASN A 175 -0.56 -11.38 -4.34
N ASP A 176 -1.51 -12.04 -5.00
CA ASP A 176 -1.73 -11.88 -6.44
C ASP A 176 -2.49 -10.57 -6.71
N ILE A 177 -2.35 -10.04 -7.93
CA ILE A 177 -3.15 -8.89 -8.39
C ILE A 177 -4.64 -9.27 -8.41
N LYS A 178 -5.51 -8.35 -8.00
CA LYS A 178 -6.94 -8.61 -7.77
C LYS A 178 -7.80 -7.99 -8.86
N THR A 179 -8.87 -8.69 -9.22
CA THR A 179 -9.96 -8.07 -9.98
C THR A 179 -10.70 -7.09 -9.09
N VAL A 180 -11.05 -5.94 -9.64
CA VAL A 180 -11.80 -4.88 -8.96
C VAL A 180 -13.14 -4.68 -9.66
N ASP A 181 -14.08 -4.08 -8.98
CA ASP A 181 -15.34 -3.68 -9.60
C ASP A 181 -15.16 -2.47 -10.54
N ARG A 182 -16.26 -2.09 -11.23
CA ARG A 182 -16.23 -0.99 -12.20
C ARG A 182 -15.91 0.37 -11.56
N GLU A 183 -16.44 0.63 -10.38
CA GLU A 183 -16.29 1.93 -9.70
C GLU A 183 -14.85 2.10 -9.23
N ASP A 184 -14.25 1.08 -8.68
CA ASP A 184 -12.85 1.05 -8.25
C ASP A 184 -11.90 1.23 -9.45
N LEU A 185 -12.16 0.55 -10.57
CA LEU A 185 -11.35 0.72 -11.77
C LEU A 185 -11.44 2.14 -12.32
N ILE A 186 -12.65 2.71 -12.44
CA ILE A 186 -12.85 4.07 -12.89
C ILE A 186 -12.15 5.06 -11.95
N SER A 187 -12.23 4.84 -10.64
CA SER A 187 -11.52 5.65 -9.64
C SER A 187 -10.01 5.60 -9.84
N ALA A 188 -9.43 4.42 -10.01
CA ALA A 188 -8.00 4.27 -10.26
C ALA A 188 -7.55 4.95 -11.57
N ILE A 189 -8.30 4.77 -12.65
CA ILE A 189 -8.04 5.43 -13.95
C ILE A 189 -8.11 6.96 -13.83
N LYS A 190 -9.12 7.49 -13.12
CA LYS A 190 -9.23 8.94 -12.87
C LYS A 190 -8.04 9.46 -12.05
N LYS A 191 -7.62 8.77 -11.00
CA LYS A 191 -6.42 9.11 -10.21
C LYS A 191 -5.18 9.14 -11.10
N CYS A 192 -4.96 8.13 -11.93
CA CYS A 192 -3.85 8.09 -12.87
C CYS A 192 -3.87 9.28 -13.85
N HIS A 193 -5.03 9.57 -14.45
CA HIS A 193 -5.18 10.70 -15.36
C HIS A 193 -4.90 12.04 -14.66
N GLN A 194 -5.42 12.24 -13.45
CA GLN A 194 -5.17 13.43 -12.65
C GLN A 194 -3.69 13.59 -12.29
N THR A 195 -3.02 12.50 -11.93
CA THR A 195 -1.58 12.47 -11.64
C THR A 195 -0.76 12.90 -12.86
N LEU A 196 -1.08 12.39 -14.05
CA LEU A 196 -0.40 12.74 -15.30
C LEU A 196 -0.65 14.17 -15.71
N TRP A 197 -1.89 14.66 -15.58
CA TRP A 197 -2.26 16.02 -15.92
C TRP A 197 -1.75 17.04 -14.90
N GLY A 198 -2.10 16.88 -13.63
CA GLY A 198 -1.76 17.83 -12.55
C GLY A 198 -0.30 17.80 -12.15
N GLY A 199 0.29 16.61 -12.00
CA GLY A 199 1.68 16.40 -11.59
C GLY A 199 2.66 16.34 -12.76
N GLY A 200 2.24 15.81 -13.90
CA GLY A 200 3.09 15.59 -15.09
C GLY A 200 3.18 16.77 -16.05
N ARG A 201 2.52 17.87 -15.79
CA ARG A 201 2.45 19.07 -16.68
C ARG A 201 2.00 18.75 -18.10
N LEU A 202 1.25 17.69 -18.30
CA LEU A 202 0.70 17.29 -19.59
C LEU A 202 -0.67 17.97 -19.83
N SER A 203 -1.02 18.22 -21.09
CA SER A 203 -2.41 18.56 -21.42
C SER A 203 -3.33 17.35 -21.18
N PRO A 204 -4.65 17.53 -20.93
CA PRO A 204 -5.55 16.40 -20.74
C PRO A 204 -5.52 15.34 -21.86
N PRO A 205 -5.48 15.70 -23.18
CA PRO A 205 -5.31 14.71 -24.24
C PRO A 205 -3.96 13.98 -24.19
N ALA A 206 -2.87 14.69 -23.88
CA ALA A 206 -1.55 14.07 -23.78
C ALA A 206 -1.47 13.11 -22.57
N ALA A 207 -2.06 13.50 -21.42
CA ALA A 207 -2.17 12.65 -20.26
C ALA A 207 -2.95 11.36 -20.56
N PHE A 208 -4.02 11.44 -21.33
CA PHE A 208 -4.79 10.28 -21.77
C PHE A 208 -3.96 9.34 -22.68
N CYS A 209 -3.19 9.89 -23.63
CA CYS A 209 -2.29 9.10 -24.47
C CYS A 209 -1.21 8.39 -23.66
N GLU A 210 -0.57 9.08 -22.70
CA GLU A 210 0.45 8.48 -21.83
C GLU A 210 -0.14 7.39 -20.92
N LEU A 211 -1.34 7.64 -20.38
CA LEU A 211 -2.06 6.63 -19.59
C LEU A 211 -2.35 5.37 -20.42
N GLY A 212 -2.78 5.53 -21.66
CA GLY A 212 -3.01 4.41 -22.58
C GLY A 212 -1.77 3.55 -22.78
N LYS A 213 -0.57 4.16 -22.92
CA LYS A 213 0.71 3.42 -23.01
C LYS A 213 0.98 2.61 -21.73
N LEU A 214 0.76 3.21 -20.54
CA LEU A 214 1.01 2.54 -19.25
C LEU A 214 0.02 1.39 -19.00
N ILE A 215 -1.27 1.58 -19.30
CA ILE A 215 -2.29 0.52 -19.24
C ILE A 215 -1.89 -0.64 -20.15
N PHE A 216 -1.44 -0.35 -21.36
CA PHE A 216 -1.01 -1.37 -22.29
C PHE A 216 0.20 -2.17 -21.77
N VAL A 217 1.21 -1.49 -21.22
CA VAL A 217 2.36 -2.16 -20.59
C VAL A 217 1.90 -3.10 -19.48
N LYS A 218 0.99 -2.62 -18.63
CA LYS A 218 0.46 -3.44 -17.54
C LYS A 218 -0.29 -4.67 -18.04
N ILE A 219 -1.21 -4.50 -18.98
CA ILE A 219 -1.95 -5.63 -19.58
C ILE A 219 -0.98 -6.63 -20.22
N SER A 220 0.01 -6.15 -20.95
CA SER A 220 1.03 -7.00 -21.58
C SER A 220 1.86 -7.75 -20.57
N ASP A 221 2.19 -7.10 -19.42
CA ASP A 221 2.91 -7.77 -18.35
C ASP A 221 2.05 -8.86 -17.67
N GLU A 222 0.77 -8.59 -17.43
CA GLU A 222 -0.17 -9.58 -16.87
C GLU A 222 -0.36 -10.80 -17.75
N GLN A 223 -0.30 -10.63 -19.09
CA GLN A 223 -0.47 -11.70 -20.08
C GLN A 223 0.77 -12.58 -20.24
N LYS A 224 1.95 -12.13 -19.79
CA LYS A 224 3.16 -12.96 -19.87
C LYS A 224 2.95 -14.27 -19.11
N PRO A 225 3.30 -15.42 -19.69
CA PRO A 225 3.28 -16.70 -18.97
C PRO A 225 4.14 -16.63 -17.71
N ARG A 226 3.57 -16.99 -16.57
CA ARG A 226 4.25 -17.03 -15.27
C ARG A 226 3.86 -18.27 -14.50
N LYS A 227 4.82 -18.87 -13.81
CA LYS A 227 4.58 -19.91 -12.81
C LYS A 227 4.04 -19.28 -11.52
N LYS A 228 3.39 -20.10 -10.70
CA LYS A 228 2.99 -19.68 -9.35
C LYS A 228 4.22 -19.23 -8.57
N GLY A 229 4.12 -18.06 -7.94
CA GLY A 229 5.22 -17.46 -7.16
C GLY A 229 6.21 -16.62 -7.98
N GLU A 230 6.02 -16.45 -9.29
CA GLU A 230 6.79 -15.49 -10.08
C GLU A 230 6.19 -14.08 -9.99
N PRO A 231 7.02 -13.01 -9.82
CA PRO A 231 6.52 -11.65 -9.65
C PRO A 231 6.06 -11.05 -10.97
N TYR A 232 5.07 -10.17 -10.90
CA TYR A 232 4.78 -9.25 -11.99
C TYR A 232 5.87 -8.19 -12.08
N GLN A 233 6.07 -7.63 -13.27
CA GLN A 233 7.09 -6.60 -13.47
C GLN A 233 6.51 -5.18 -13.41
N PHE A 234 5.20 -5.01 -13.64
CA PHE A 234 4.53 -3.73 -13.51
C PHE A 234 4.10 -3.50 -12.05
N GLN A 235 5.06 -3.23 -11.19
CA GLN A 235 4.89 -2.88 -9.78
C GLN A 235 6.15 -2.19 -9.25
N ILE A 236 6.08 -1.55 -8.08
CA ILE A 236 7.22 -0.92 -7.42
C ILE A 236 7.99 -2.01 -6.64
N LYS A 237 9.31 -1.98 -6.70
CA LYS A 237 10.19 -2.84 -5.89
C LYS A 237 10.62 -2.15 -4.60
N THR A 238 11.01 -2.96 -3.63
CA THR A 238 11.66 -2.48 -2.41
C THR A 238 12.92 -1.68 -2.75
N HIS A 239 13.04 -0.49 -2.17
CA HIS A 239 14.16 0.45 -2.31
C HIS A 239 14.47 0.85 -3.77
N GLU A 240 13.48 0.81 -4.66
CA GLU A 240 13.66 1.14 -6.07
C GLU A 240 13.49 2.65 -6.31
N PRO A 241 14.53 3.37 -6.78
CA PRO A 241 14.40 4.76 -7.20
C PRO A 241 13.43 4.92 -8.38
N ALA A 242 12.76 6.07 -8.49
CA ALA A 242 11.82 6.35 -9.57
C ALA A 242 12.45 6.17 -10.96
N SER A 243 13.71 6.57 -11.14
CA SER A 243 14.46 6.40 -12.39
C SER A 243 14.63 4.92 -12.79
N LYS A 244 14.89 4.04 -11.82
CA LYS A 244 15.03 2.59 -12.10
C LYS A 244 13.70 1.94 -12.44
N LEU A 245 12.63 2.33 -11.75
CA LEU A 245 11.28 1.95 -12.13
C LEU A 245 10.96 2.39 -13.57
N ALA A 246 11.25 3.66 -13.90
CA ALA A 246 11.01 4.21 -15.23
C ALA A 246 11.80 3.47 -16.32
N GLU A 247 13.08 3.17 -16.10
CA GLU A 247 13.89 2.33 -17.00
C GLU A 247 13.21 0.96 -17.26
N ARG A 248 12.72 0.31 -16.21
CA ARG A 248 12.07 -1.01 -16.29
C ARG A 248 10.74 -0.95 -17.04
N ILE A 249 9.88 0.03 -16.74
CA ILE A 249 8.61 0.24 -17.43
C ILE A 249 8.85 0.58 -18.91
N ASN A 250 9.82 1.44 -19.22
CA ASN A 250 10.20 1.74 -20.59
C ASN A 250 10.75 0.52 -21.34
N THR A 251 11.49 -0.36 -20.66
CA THR A 251 11.95 -1.63 -21.26
C THR A 251 10.78 -2.52 -21.62
N LEU A 252 9.80 -2.69 -20.71
CA LEU A 252 8.58 -3.45 -20.97
C LEU A 252 7.79 -2.86 -22.14
N TYR A 253 7.67 -1.54 -22.21
CA TYR A 253 7.00 -0.84 -23.30
C TYR A 253 7.72 -1.08 -24.65
N ASN A 254 9.04 -0.93 -24.68
CA ASN A 254 9.85 -1.12 -25.88
C ASN A 254 9.83 -2.58 -26.41
N GLU A 255 9.69 -3.57 -25.52
CA GLU A 255 9.46 -4.96 -25.93
C GLU A 255 8.15 -5.12 -26.71
N GLN A 256 7.09 -4.42 -26.29
CA GLN A 256 5.80 -4.45 -26.98
C GLN A 256 5.83 -3.62 -28.28
N LYS A 257 6.47 -2.46 -28.25
CA LYS A 257 6.67 -1.62 -29.44
C LYS A 257 7.36 -2.38 -30.57
N LYS A 258 8.32 -3.27 -30.27
CA LYS A 258 8.98 -4.12 -31.28
C LYS A 258 8.02 -5.14 -31.91
N LYS A 259 6.99 -5.57 -31.18
CA LYS A 259 6.01 -6.54 -31.70
C LYS A 259 4.96 -5.88 -32.59
N ASP A 260 4.61 -4.62 -32.28
CA ASP A 260 3.60 -3.88 -33.01
C ASP A 260 4.05 -2.40 -33.22
N PRO A 261 4.99 -2.16 -34.12
CA PRO A 261 5.60 -0.85 -34.34
C PRO A 261 4.64 0.16 -35.01
N GLU A 262 3.56 -0.30 -35.62
CA GLU A 262 2.57 0.59 -36.26
C GLU A 262 1.65 1.24 -35.22
N VAL A 263 1.35 0.54 -34.14
CA VAL A 263 0.49 1.05 -33.05
C VAL A 263 1.30 1.90 -32.06
N PHE A 264 2.55 1.49 -31.76
CA PHE A 264 3.39 2.14 -30.73
C PHE A 264 4.52 2.93 -31.37
N THR A 265 4.24 4.12 -31.86
CA THR A 265 5.20 4.97 -32.56
C THR A 265 6.06 5.82 -31.64
N GLU A 266 5.52 6.31 -30.52
CA GLU A 266 6.20 7.22 -29.60
C GLU A 266 6.71 6.50 -28.36
N SER A 267 7.72 7.09 -27.67
CA SER A 267 8.15 6.68 -26.32
C SER A 267 7.18 7.17 -25.24
N ILE A 268 7.30 6.64 -24.03
CA ILE A 268 6.64 7.20 -22.85
C ILE A 268 7.30 8.54 -22.53
N LYS A 269 6.49 9.61 -22.36
CA LYS A 269 6.93 10.99 -22.08
C LYS A 269 6.39 11.45 -20.74
N VAL A 270 6.72 10.73 -19.67
CA VAL A 270 6.27 10.98 -18.30
C VAL A 270 7.49 11.13 -17.40
N ASP A 271 7.44 12.12 -16.49
CA ASP A 271 8.44 12.26 -15.44
C ASP A 271 8.50 11.00 -14.57
N ASP A 272 9.70 10.59 -14.16
CA ASP A 272 9.93 9.32 -13.45
C ASP A 272 9.12 9.23 -12.14
N ARG A 273 8.98 10.33 -11.39
CA ARG A 273 8.21 10.37 -10.14
C ARG A 273 6.71 10.26 -10.40
N VAL A 274 6.23 10.96 -11.43
CA VAL A 274 4.84 10.90 -11.89
C VAL A 274 4.51 9.50 -12.36
N LEU A 275 5.39 8.87 -13.15
CA LEU A 275 5.26 7.49 -13.60
C LEU A 275 5.16 6.51 -12.41
N ARG A 276 6.02 6.69 -11.39
CA ARG A 276 5.97 5.89 -10.16
C ARG A 276 4.61 5.98 -9.48
N THR A 277 4.05 7.19 -9.34
CA THR A 277 2.73 7.39 -8.75
C THR A 277 1.62 6.72 -9.56
N VAL A 278 1.70 6.77 -10.90
CA VAL A 278 0.73 6.04 -11.76
C VAL A 278 0.87 4.52 -11.59
N VAL A 279 2.09 4.00 -11.50
CA VAL A 279 2.30 2.56 -11.24
C VAL A 279 1.68 2.16 -9.90
N SER A 280 1.86 2.94 -8.82
CA SER A 280 1.29 2.63 -7.50
C SER A 280 -0.25 2.56 -7.50
N HIS A 281 -0.93 3.32 -8.36
CA HIS A 281 -2.39 3.27 -8.48
C HIS A 281 -2.89 2.04 -9.25
N LEU A 282 -2.05 1.42 -10.09
CA LEU A 282 -2.46 0.32 -10.98
C LEU A 282 -1.88 -1.03 -10.57
N GLU A 283 -0.77 -1.09 -9.85
CA GLU A 283 0.01 -2.32 -9.63
C GLU A 283 -0.80 -3.47 -9.02
N ALA A 284 -1.73 -3.16 -8.09
CA ALA A 284 -2.56 -4.17 -7.42
C ALA A 284 -3.73 -4.70 -8.26
N ILE A 285 -4.08 -4.01 -9.35
CA ILE A 285 -5.29 -4.29 -10.13
C ILE A 285 -5.00 -5.31 -11.24
N ASN A 286 -5.88 -6.29 -11.42
CA ASN A 286 -5.83 -7.23 -12.55
C ASN A 286 -6.70 -6.70 -13.70
N LEU A 287 -6.08 -6.01 -14.66
CA LEU A 287 -6.79 -5.42 -15.80
C LEU A 287 -7.30 -6.47 -16.79
N ASN A 288 -6.61 -7.61 -16.94
CA ASN A 288 -7.01 -8.66 -17.90
C ASN A 288 -8.30 -9.38 -17.55
N LYS A 289 -8.55 -9.58 -16.25
CA LYS A 289 -9.73 -10.30 -15.74
C LYS A 289 -10.88 -9.39 -15.38
N THR A 290 -10.67 -8.10 -15.39
CA THR A 290 -11.74 -7.11 -15.19
C THR A 290 -12.66 -7.14 -16.42
N ASP A 291 -13.98 -7.10 -16.21
CA ASP A 291 -15.01 -7.27 -17.22
C ASP A 291 -14.72 -6.43 -18.49
N PRO A 292 -14.84 -7.02 -19.72
CA PRO A 292 -14.64 -6.29 -20.98
C PRO A 292 -15.48 -5.02 -21.10
N ASP A 293 -16.72 -5.00 -20.56
CA ASP A 293 -17.61 -3.84 -20.57
C ASP A 293 -17.10 -2.67 -19.71
N VAL A 294 -16.15 -2.94 -18.82
CA VAL A 294 -15.51 -1.93 -17.98
C VAL A 294 -14.29 -1.30 -18.65
N LYS A 295 -13.66 -1.99 -19.61
CA LYS A 295 -12.45 -1.53 -20.30
C LYS A 295 -12.72 -0.50 -21.41
N GLY A 296 -13.97 -0.35 -21.82
CA GLY A 296 -14.40 0.57 -22.88
C GLY A 296 -15.04 1.88 -22.39
N ALA A 297 -15.04 2.13 -21.10
CA ALA A 297 -15.68 3.32 -20.49
C ALA A 297 -14.61 4.42 -20.14
#